data_0f7367030d2fb5ea0bca470cb9ffb14f
#
_entry.id   0f7367030d2fb5ea0bca470cb9ffb14f
#
_cell.length_a   1.000
_cell.length_b   1.000
_cell.length_c   1.000
_cell.angle_alpha   90.00
_cell.angle_beta   90.00
_cell.angle_gamma   90.00
#
_symmetry.space_group_name_H-M   'P 1'
#
loop_
_entity.id
_entity.type
_entity.pdbx_description
1 polymer ?
#
loop_
_entity_poly.entity_id
_entity_poly.type
_entity_poly.pdbx_seq_one_letter_code
_entity_poly.pdbx_strand_id
1 'polypeptide(L)'
;MEPNTQDSSPAPSLRLDAACLAHAVSPLLWLPQAALIAWGILRLHRGAGVADLVWPAAGIVFAGVLRAVLEAWSAGCMFDTARERLSRWRSRTVAALAARSPLDRTRMHAGASASALAEQAEAILPWLTRYRSAVWRARIMPALIVLPVAWFSWAAALVLLLAAPLIPMFMAIVGRRARAASEAQWLQMGSMNAFLLDRLRGLPTLRALGCVALTARRLRAQIEDLRQRTLRVLRIAFLSSAVLELFSALGVALVAVYIGFHLLGYLKFGAWGRRLDLAEALFILLLAPAFFEPLRELAAVWHDRAAGLAAADALNRLAVGGLPLLGGAPDNPLPAQTPSPSSGENDAPDLPPQVRIEELHFAFPGEAPVFQDFALNVAPGERVALMAPSGTGKTVLLSLMAGLLQATQGRIEIGGTALTAASAQRLRQRMAWMGQRPHVFSGSVQHNVSLGRTKPGEGDGEAYVQQAICWAQLGGVAQAHPGISLGEGGTGLSGGEAVRLALARLAAALHVSHADLLLADEPTAHLDSETAAQVTQSLLDLARGRTLIVATHDPVLAARLDRSVVLPTPNGAVHAEAEACDDAQIQ
;
A
#
# COMPACT_ATOMS: atom_id res chain seq x y z
N MET A 1 -23.68 15.82 -11.86
CA MET A 1 -22.61 16.40 -11.03
C MET A 1 -21.36 15.61 -11.36
N GLU A 2 -20.55 16.12 -12.29
CA GLU A 2 -19.32 15.45 -12.72
C GLU A 2 -18.31 15.41 -11.55
N PRO A 3 -17.68 14.27 -11.25
CA PRO A 3 -16.66 14.23 -10.23
C PRO A 3 -15.45 15.03 -10.72
N ASN A 4 -14.98 15.92 -9.87
CA ASN A 4 -13.85 16.82 -10.08
C ASN A 4 -12.58 16.00 -10.39
N THR A 5 -12.27 15.81 -11.67
CA THR A 5 -11.16 15.01 -12.21
C THR A 5 -9.77 15.63 -11.98
N GLN A 6 -9.66 16.70 -11.19
CA GLN A 6 -8.38 17.40 -10.96
C GLN A 6 -7.46 16.74 -9.93
N ASP A 7 -7.93 15.74 -9.16
CA ASP A 7 -7.13 15.07 -8.12
C ASP A 7 -6.57 13.69 -8.53
N SER A 8 -6.83 13.25 -9.77
CA SER A 8 -6.41 11.93 -10.28
C SER A 8 -5.02 11.91 -10.92
N SER A 9 -4.32 13.04 -11.02
CA SER A 9 -2.95 13.09 -11.53
C SER A 9 -1.96 12.61 -10.45
N PRO A 10 -1.18 11.55 -10.68
CA PRO A 10 -0.19 11.06 -9.72
C PRO A 10 1.02 12.00 -9.56
N ALA A 11 1.11 13.04 -10.40
CA ALA A 11 2.14 14.05 -10.27
C ALA A 11 1.60 15.21 -9.42
N PRO A 12 2.05 15.37 -8.15
CA PRO A 12 1.75 16.58 -7.40
C PRO A 12 2.29 17.76 -8.21
N SER A 13 1.37 18.65 -8.59
CA SER A 13 1.75 19.91 -9.21
C SER A 13 2.83 20.55 -8.33
N LEU A 14 3.93 21.05 -8.92
CA LEU A 14 4.97 21.85 -8.27
C LEU A 14 4.39 23.23 -7.85
N ARG A 15 3.17 23.24 -7.28
CA ARG A 15 2.55 24.49 -6.84
C ARG A 15 3.33 25.02 -5.64
N LEU A 16 3.65 26.29 -5.69
CA LEU A 16 4.28 27.02 -4.60
C LEU A 16 3.23 27.24 -3.50
N ASP A 17 3.33 26.45 -2.41
CA ASP A 17 2.62 26.75 -1.20
C ASP A 17 3.43 27.76 -0.38
N ALA A 18 2.79 28.58 0.43
CA ALA A 18 3.46 29.63 1.23
C ALA A 18 4.61 29.08 2.09
N ALA A 19 4.45 27.88 2.66
CA ALA A 19 5.50 27.22 3.43
C ALA A 19 6.70 26.83 2.55
N CYS A 20 6.47 26.30 1.33
CA CYS A 20 7.53 25.96 0.40
C CYS A 20 8.28 27.22 -0.09
N LEU A 21 7.56 28.32 -0.32
CA LEU A 21 8.16 29.60 -0.66
C LEU A 21 9.00 30.16 0.50
N ALA A 22 8.46 30.18 1.71
CA ALA A 22 9.19 30.62 2.91
C ALA A 22 10.47 29.79 3.10
N HIS A 23 10.39 28.47 2.94
CA HIS A 23 11.54 27.58 3.04
C HIS A 23 12.57 27.79 1.91
N ALA A 24 12.11 28.14 0.70
CA ALA A 24 13.00 28.42 -0.43
C ALA A 24 13.70 29.79 -0.30
N VAL A 25 13.06 30.76 0.36
CA VAL A 25 13.56 32.15 0.49
C VAL A 25 14.35 32.35 1.78
N SER A 26 14.11 31.57 2.86
CA SER A 26 14.80 31.73 4.15
C SER A 26 16.33 31.77 4.05
N PRO A 27 17.03 31.02 3.17
CA PRO A 27 18.48 31.12 3.03
C PRO A 27 18.96 32.45 2.44
N LEU A 28 18.08 33.26 1.82
CA LEU A 28 18.44 34.60 1.36
C LEU A 28 18.82 35.57 2.50
N LEU A 29 18.43 35.27 3.73
CA LEU A 29 18.88 35.97 4.91
C LEU A 29 20.40 35.89 5.09
N TRP A 30 21.08 34.99 4.38
CA TRP A 30 22.54 34.96 4.26
C TRP A 30 23.10 36.22 3.56
N LEU A 31 22.37 36.83 2.61
CA LEU A 31 22.82 38.06 1.93
C LEU A 31 23.08 39.23 2.90
N PRO A 32 22.14 39.65 3.76
CA PRO A 32 22.43 40.69 4.75
C PRO A 32 23.45 40.24 5.79
N GLN A 33 23.51 38.97 6.19
CA GLN A 33 24.55 38.46 7.08
C GLN A 33 25.94 38.60 6.46
N ALA A 34 26.12 38.15 5.21
CA ALA A 34 27.38 38.28 4.49
C ALA A 34 27.81 39.77 4.32
N ALA A 35 26.85 40.65 4.04
CA ALA A 35 27.11 42.09 3.96
C ALA A 35 27.57 42.69 5.31
N LEU A 36 26.92 42.30 6.41
CA LEU A 36 27.30 42.77 7.76
C LEU A 36 28.66 42.22 8.19
N ILE A 37 28.99 40.96 7.84
CA ILE A 37 30.32 40.37 8.10
C ILE A 37 31.38 41.15 7.32
N ALA A 38 31.18 41.33 6.01
CA ALA A 38 32.13 42.04 5.16
C ALA A 38 32.34 43.48 5.60
N TRP A 39 31.28 44.17 5.97
CA TRP A 39 31.34 45.53 6.49
C TRP A 39 32.03 45.60 7.87
N GLY A 40 31.75 44.67 8.77
CA GLY A 40 32.41 44.57 10.07
C GLY A 40 33.92 44.39 9.96
N ILE A 41 34.36 43.50 9.05
CA ILE A 41 35.78 43.26 8.76
C ILE A 41 36.45 44.52 8.19
N LEU A 42 35.79 45.25 7.28
CA LEU A 42 36.29 46.51 6.76
C LEU A 42 36.47 47.57 7.85
N ARG A 43 35.50 47.68 8.78
CA ARG A 43 35.58 48.57 9.92
C ARG A 43 36.78 48.27 10.83
N LEU A 44 37.00 46.98 11.12
CA LEU A 44 38.18 46.54 11.87
C LEU A 44 39.47 46.89 11.16
N HIS A 45 39.54 46.66 9.85
CA HIS A 45 40.71 46.98 9.04
C HIS A 45 41.02 48.48 9.03
N ARG A 46 39.98 49.33 9.15
CA ARG A 46 40.10 50.78 9.24
C ARG A 46 40.38 51.30 10.67
N GLY A 47 40.57 50.39 11.65
CA GLY A 47 40.93 50.76 13.03
C GLY A 47 39.73 51.07 13.92
N ALA A 48 38.52 50.64 13.56
CA ALA A 48 37.34 50.82 14.41
C ALA A 48 37.46 50.00 15.71
N GLY A 49 36.91 50.54 16.80
CA GLY A 49 36.90 49.87 18.09
C GLY A 49 35.89 48.71 18.15
N VAL A 50 36.05 47.81 19.14
CA VAL A 50 35.16 46.68 19.35
C VAL A 50 33.69 47.11 19.56
N ALA A 51 33.47 48.31 20.13
CA ALA A 51 32.13 48.86 20.32
C ALA A 51 31.38 49.10 19.01
N ASP A 52 32.07 49.43 17.93
CA ASP A 52 31.47 49.64 16.60
C ASP A 52 30.99 48.37 15.94
N LEU A 53 31.40 47.21 16.45
CA LEU A 53 31.00 45.87 15.91
C LEU A 53 29.74 45.32 16.57
N VAL A 54 29.27 45.91 17.67
CA VAL A 54 28.08 45.41 18.41
C VAL A 54 26.83 45.36 17.49
N TRP A 55 26.59 46.42 16.73
CA TRP A 55 25.44 46.51 15.84
C TRP A 55 25.49 45.49 14.66
N PRO A 56 26.60 45.35 13.90
CA PRO A 56 26.68 44.30 12.89
C PRO A 56 26.56 42.91 13.49
N ALA A 57 27.20 42.64 14.64
CA ALA A 57 27.08 41.36 15.33
C ALA A 57 25.63 41.07 15.76
N ALA A 58 24.93 42.04 16.34
CA ALA A 58 23.52 41.88 16.66
C ALA A 58 22.65 41.62 15.43
N GLY A 59 22.93 42.31 14.31
CA GLY A 59 22.25 42.10 13.04
C GLY A 59 22.48 40.69 12.46
N ILE A 60 23.71 40.16 12.55
CA ILE A 60 24.05 38.79 12.11
C ILE A 60 23.28 37.78 12.95
N VAL A 61 23.26 37.92 14.28
CA VAL A 61 22.54 37.04 15.19
C VAL A 61 21.04 37.09 14.91
N PHE A 62 20.47 38.29 14.77
CA PHE A 62 19.06 38.48 14.47
C PHE A 62 18.66 37.78 13.15
N ALA A 63 19.41 38.04 12.08
CA ALA A 63 19.13 37.40 10.78
C ALA A 63 19.30 35.86 10.84
N GLY A 64 20.27 35.38 11.64
CA GLY A 64 20.47 33.94 11.88
C GLY A 64 19.30 33.28 12.61
N VAL A 65 18.84 33.92 13.69
CA VAL A 65 17.67 33.44 14.44
C VAL A 65 16.41 33.47 13.58
N LEU A 66 16.17 34.57 12.86
CA LEU A 66 15.03 34.71 11.96
C LEU A 66 15.04 33.64 10.89
N ARG A 67 16.21 33.35 10.28
CA ARG A 67 16.39 32.27 9.32
C ARG A 67 16.04 30.91 9.94
N ALA A 68 16.58 30.60 11.13
CA ALA A 68 16.34 29.32 11.80
C ALA A 68 14.85 29.14 12.14
N VAL A 69 14.18 30.19 12.62
CA VAL A 69 12.73 30.14 12.91
C VAL A 69 11.90 29.90 11.64
N LEU A 70 12.21 30.63 10.56
CA LEU A 70 11.52 30.46 9.28
C LEU A 70 11.74 29.07 8.68
N GLU A 71 12.96 28.53 8.75
CA GLU A 71 13.28 27.19 8.29
C GLU A 71 12.55 26.12 9.11
N ALA A 72 12.57 26.22 10.44
CA ALA A 72 11.88 25.27 11.32
C ALA A 72 10.36 25.30 11.13
N TRP A 73 9.76 26.49 11.10
CA TRP A 73 8.32 26.65 10.88
C TRP A 73 7.89 26.10 9.51
N SER A 74 8.59 26.49 8.44
CA SER A 74 8.25 26.07 7.08
C SER A 74 8.45 24.56 6.87
N ALA A 75 9.50 23.97 7.45
CA ALA A 75 9.74 22.52 7.40
C ALA A 75 8.63 21.75 8.12
N GLY A 76 8.18 22.21 9.30
CA GLY A 76 7.04 21.63 10.01
C GLY A 76 5.76 21.66 9.18
N CYS A 77 5.36 22.82 8.65
CA CYS A 77 4.18 22.96 7.80
C CYS A 77 4.23 22.08 6.54
N MET A 78 5.41 21.98 5.91
CA MET A 78 5.59 21.12 4.74
C MET A 78 5.47 19.64 5.09
N PHE A 79 6.04 19.23 6.23
CA PHE A 79 5.94 17.84 6.71
C PHE A 79 4.49 17.46 7.01
N ASP A 80 3.76 18.28 7.75
CA ASP A 80 2.36 18.03 8.12
C ASP A 80 1.48 17.91 6.88
N THR A 81 1.64 18.81 5.90
CA THR A 81 0.91 18.76 4.63
C THR A 81 1.25 17.49 3.83
N ALA A 82 2.52 17.10 3.79
CA ALA A 82 2.96 15.90 3.09
C ALA A 82 2.41 14.62 3.77
N ARG A 83 2.42 14.59 5.10
CA ARG A 83 1.90 13.49 5.91
C ARG A 83 0.40 13.31 5.73
N GLU A 84 -0.36 14.39 5.71
CA GLU A 84 -1.79 14.37 5.46
C GLU A 84 -2.12 13.86 4.05
N ARG A 85 -1.36 14.28 3.02
CA ARG A 85 -1.51 13.78 1.65
C ARG A 85 -1.22 12.28 1.56
N LEU A 86 -0.15 11.82 2.20
CA LEU A 86 0.19 10.39 2.25
C LEU A 86 -0.90 9.58 2.94
N SER A 87 -1.44 10.08 4.07
CA SER A 87 -2.53 9.44 4.79
C SER A 87 -3.78 9.32 3.92
N ARG A 88 -4.16 10.39 3.18
CA ARG A 88 -5.28 10.37 2.24
C ARG A 88 -5.05 9.36 1.09
N TRP A 89 -3.84 9.27 0.54
CA TRP A 89 -3.54 8.28 -0.49
C TRP A 89 -3.64 6.85 0.03
N ARG A 90 -3.09 6.58 1.22
CA ARG A 90 -3.23 5.28 1.89
C ARG A 90 -4.69 4.90 2.11
N SER A 91 -5.48 5.81 2.66
CA SER A 91 -6.91 5.58 2.89
C SER A 91 -7.67 5.27 1.60
N ARG A 92 -7.43 6.02 0.52
CA ARG A 92 -8.02 5.77 -0.81
C ARG A 92 -7.60 4.40 -1.35
N THR A 93 -6.32 4.04 -1.25
CA THR A 93 -5.82 2.74 -1.72
C THR A 93 -6.40 1.58 -0.92
N VAL A 94 -6.51 1.72 0.41
CA VAL A 94 -7.14 0.71 1.28
C VAL A 94 -8.62 0.57 0.95
N ALA A 95 -9.35 1.66 0.77
CA ALA A 95 -10.76 1.64 0.36
C ALA A 95 -10.93 0.95 -1.01
N ALA A 96 -10.08 1.26 -1.99
CA ALA A 96 -10.10 0.62 -3.29
C ALA A 96 -9.79 -0.90 -3.20
N LEU A 97 -8.83 -1.30 -2.36
CA LEU A 97 -8.54 -2.71 -2.13
C LEU A 97 -9.69 -3.45 -1.44
N ALA A 98 -10.37 -2.81 -0.49
CA ALA A 98 -11.53 -3.35 0.20
C ALA A 98 -12.74 -3.49 -0.74
N ALA A 99 -12.84 -2.63 -1.76
CA ALA A 99 -13.89 -2.67 -2.78
C ALA A 99 -13.65 -3.73 -3.88
N ARG A 100 -12.52 -4.47 -3.84
CA ARG A 100 -12.22 -5.54 -4.80
C ARG A 100 -12.69 -6.90 -4.31
N SER A 101 -13.13 -7.71 -5.25
CA SER A 101 -13.47 -9.11 -4.99
C SER A 101 -12.27 -9.90 -4.43
N PRO A 102 -12.48 -10.76 -3.42
CA PRO A 102 -11.45 -11.67 -2.93
C PRO A 102 -11.03 -12.72 -3.99
N LEU A 103 -11.88 -12.95 -5.00
CA LEU A 103 -11.64 -13.90 -6.10
C LEU A 103 -10.95 -13.26 -7.31
N ASP A 104 -10.56 -12.00 -7.22
CA ASP A 104 -9.79 -11.34 -8.27
C ASP A 104 -8.39 -11.96 -8.39
N ARG A 105 -8.15 -12.69 -9.49
CA ARG A 105 -6.88 -13.35 -9.79
C ARG A 105 -5.75 -12.38 -10.10
N THR A 106 -6.07 -11.14 -10.46
CA THR A 106 -5.09 -10.08 -10.74
C THR A 106 -4.59 -9.40 -9.47
N ARG A 107 -5.16 -9.75 -8.32
CA ARG A 107 -4.81 -9.17 -7.03
C ARG A 107 -3.36 -9.48 -6.66
N MET A 108 -2.61 -8.44 -6.32
CA MET A 108 -1.25 -8.61 -5.78
C MET A 108 -1.28 -9.41 -4.49
N HIS A 109 -0.24 -10.20 -4.25
CA HIS A 109 -0.08 -10.94 -2.99
C HIS A 109 -0.18 -9.99 -1.79
N ALA A 110 -0.82 -10.45 -0.71
CA ALA A 110 -1.06 -9.64 0.50
C ALA A 110 0.21 -8.99 1.06
N GLY A 111 1.33 -9.71 1.09
CA GLY A 111 2.61 -9.19 1.53
C GLY A 111 3.15 -8.05 0.67
N ALA A 112 2.99 -8.11 -0.66
CA ALA A 112 3.40 -7.05 -1.57
C ALA A 112 2.53 -5.80 -1.41
N SER A 113 1.22 -5.99 -1.23
CA SER A 113 0.28 -4.88 -0.96
C SER A 113 0.56 -4.22 0.40
N ALA A 114 0.84 -5.01 1.43
CA ALA A 114 1.21 -4.51 2.75
C ALA A 114 2.54 -3.73 2.72
N SER A 115 3.58 -4.25 2.05
CA SER A 115 4.86 -3.56 1.88
C SER A 115 4.69 -2.26 1.09
N ALA A 116 3.87 -2.25 0.03
CA ALA A 116 3.61 -1.03 -0.73
C ALA A 116 2.92 0.07 0.12
N LEU A 117 1.94 -0.32 0.96
CA LEU A 117 1.20 0.60 1.83
C LEU A 117 2.02 1.07 3.05
N ALA A 118 2.78 0.19 3.68
CA ALA A 118 3.50 0.49 4.92
C ALA A 118 4.87 1.11 4.65
N GLU A 119 5.71 0.44 3.85
CA GLU A 119 7.12 0.78 3.67
C GLU A 119 7.36 1.67 2.46
N GLN A 120 6.92 1.23 1.26
CA GLN A 120 7.24 1.96 0.02
C GLN A 120 6.58 3.32 -0.02
N ALA A 121 5.36 3.45 0.51
CA ALA A 121 4.63 4.71 0.57
C ALA A 121 5.36 5.80 1.38
N GLU A 122 6.23 5.45 2.35
CA GLU A 122 7.02 6.44 3.09
C GLU A 122 8.02 7.17 2.19
N ALA A 123 8.44 6.60 1.05
CA ALA A 123 9.31 7.28 0.08
C ALA A 123 8.65 8.53 -0.56
N ILE A 124 7.34 8.68 -0.43
CA ILE A 124 6.61 9.87 -0.90
C ILE A 124 6.93 11.10 -0.05
N LEU A 125 7.20 10.93 1.26
CA LEU A 125 7.49 12.07 2.15
C LEU A 125 8.75 12.85 1.75
N PRO A 126 9.94 12.24 1.56
CA PRO A 126 11.12 12.95 1.09
C PRO A 126 10.90 13.64 -0.26
N TRP A 127 10.15 13.01 -1.18
CA TRP A 127 9.81 13.63 -2.45
C TRP A 127 9.00 14.92 -2.29
N LEU A 128 7.97 14.91 -1.44
CA LEU A 128 7.09 16.07 -1.21
C LEU A 128 7.74 17.17 -0.37
N THR A 129 8.62 16.83 0.57
CA THR A 129 9.25 17.78 1.47
C THR A 129 10.62 18.26 0.95
N ARG A 130 11.58 17.34 0.78
CA ARG A 130 12.98 17.66 0.46
C ARG A 130 13.18 18.01 -1.02
N TYR A 131 12.72 17.14 -1.93
CA TYR A 131 12.94 17.38 -3.36
C TYR A 131 12.21 18.64 -3.86
N ARG A 132 10.96 18.84 -3.45
CA ARG A 132 10.15 19.99 -3.85
C ARG A 132 10.78 21.32 -3.39
N SER A 133 11.24 21.40 -2.15
CA SER A 133 11.90 22.58 -1.62
C SER A 133 13.24 22.84 -2.31
N ALA A 134 14.05 21.79 -2.54
CA ALA A 134 15.33 21.90 -3.20
C ALA A 134 15.21 22.42 -4.64
N VAL A 135 14.18 22.01 -5.39
CA VAL A 135 13.91 22.53 -6.74
C VAL A 135 13.68 24.04 -6.73
N TRP A 136 12.88 24.53 -5.79
CA TRP A 136 12.61 25.98 -5.70
C TRP A 136 13.81 26.76 -5.20
N ARG A 137 14.54 26.24 -4.22
CA ARG A 137 15.82 26.82 -3.77
C ARG A 137 16.81 26.92 -4.92
N ALA A 138 17.00 25.86 -5.69
CA ALA A 138 17.93 25.83 -6.82
C ALA A 138 17.57 26.80 -7.96
N ARG A 139 16.27 27.19 -8.06
CA ARG A 139 15.82 28.21 -9.03
C ARG A 139 15.95 29.63 -8.51
N ILE A 140 15.56 29.86 -7.28
CA ILE A 140 15.46 31.22 -6.70
C ILE A 140 16.81 31.71 -6.21
N MET A 141 17.53 30.90 -5.42
CA MET A 141 18.75 31.33 -4.73
C MET A 141 19.89 31.75 -5.67
N PRO A 142 20.29 30.94 -6.69
CA PRO A 142 21.36 31.35 -7.59
C PRO A 142 21.01 32.63 -8.35
N ALA A 143 19.75 32.76 -8.81
CA ALA A 143 19.32 33.94 -9.54
C ALA A 143 19.40 35.21 -8.68
N LEU A 144 18.98 35.14 -7.40
CA LEU A 144 19.01 36.28 -6.50
C LEU A 144 20.44 36.59 -5.97
N ILE A 145 21.33 35.60 -5.86
CA ILE A 145 22.73 35.80 -5.47
C ILE A 145 23.55 36.43 -6.59
N VAL A 146 23.30 36.03 -7.86
CA VAL A 146 24.03 36.60 -9.00
C VAL A 146 23.79 38.11 -9.15
N LEU A 147 22.61 38.63 -8.81
CA LEU A 147 22.29 40.05 -8.97
C LEU A 147 23.24 40.97 -8.17
N PRO A 148 23.42 40.82 -6.85
CA PRO A 148 24.38 41.65 -6.09
C PRO A 148 25.84 41.36 -6.45
N VAL A 149 26.19 40.10 -6.83
CA VAL A 149 27.53 39.79 -7.33
C VAL A 149 27.82 40.54 -8.63
N ALA A 150 26.87 40.52 -9.59
CA ALA A 150 27.00 41.22 -10.87
C ALA A 150 27.07 42.74 -10.70
N TRP A 151 26.36 43.30 -9.68
CA TRP A 151 26.42 44.72 -9.35
C TRP A 151 27.83 45.17 -8.98
N PHE A 152 28.56 44.37 -8.22
CA PHE A 152 29.93 44.67 -7.84
C PHE A 152 30.94 44.21 -8.90
N SER A 153 30.77 43.02 -9.46
CA SER A 153 31.68 42.44 -10.44
C SER A 153 30.95 41.52 -11.46
N TRP A 154 30.89 41.99 -12.71
CA TRP A 154 30.33 41.19 -13.78
C TRP A 154 31.18 39.92 -14.10
N ALA A 155 32.53 40.01 -13.91
CA ALA A 155 33.40 38.87 -14.16
C ALA A 155 33.20 37.77 -13.13
N ALA A 156 33.08 38.08 -11.84
CA ALA A 156 32.75 37.11 -10.80
C ALA A 156 31.37 36.47 -11.07
N ALA A 157 30.36 37.26 -11.43
CA ALA A 157 29.03 36.75 -11.80
C ALA A 157 29.09 35.81 -13.02
N LEU A 158 29.90 36.15 -14.02
CA LEU A 158 30.09 35.31 -15.21
C LEU A 158 30.73 33.95 -14.86
N VAL A 159 31.71 33.91 -13.97
CA VAL A 159 32.34 32.67 -13.48
C VAL A 159 31.27 31.79 -12.80
N LEU A 160 30.44 32.36 -11.92
CA LEU A 160 29.36 31.63 -11.26
C LEU A 160 28.34 31.09 -12.28
N LEU A 161 27.91 31.92 -13.23
CA LEU A 161 26.94 31.53 -14.26
C LEU A 161 27.46 30.48 -15.23
N LEU A 162 28.74 30.47 -15.57
CA LEU A 162 29.33 29.44 -16.42
C LEU A 162 29.52 28.11 -15.66
N ALA A 163 29.82 28.16 -14.37
CA ALA A 163 29.96 26.98 -13.53
C ALA A 163 28.61 26.34 -13.15
N ALA A 164 27.55 27.14 -13.01
CA ALA A 164 26.23 26.67 -12.58
C ALA A 164 25.64 25.53 -13.43
N PRO A 165 25.61 25.60 -14.76
CA PRO A 165 24.98 24.57 -15.60
C PRO A 165 25.76 23.25 -15.65
N LEU A 166 27.03 23.22 -15.26
CA LEU A 166 27.85 22.01 -15.23
C LEU A 166 27.27 21.00 -14.23
N ILE A 167 26.76 21.47 -13.08
CA ILE A 167 26.18 20.63 -12.02
C ILE A 167 24.93 19.89 -12.54
N PRO A 168 23.85 20.56 -13.00
CA PRO A 168 22.64 19.86 -13.48
C PRO A 168 22.91 19.06 -14.76
N MET A 169 23.80 19.50 -15.64
CA MET A 169 24.18 18.74 -16.84
C MET A 169 24.83 17.40 -16.48
N PHE A 170 25.80 17.43 -15.56
CA PHE A 170 26.43 16.20 -15.08
C PHE A 170 25.43 15.29 -14.36
N MET A 171 24.55 15.86 -13.53
CA MET A 171 23.49 15.11 -12.88
C MET A 171 22.50 14.46 -13.84
N ALA A 172 22.18 15.10 -14.96
CA ALA A 172 21.33 14.51 -15.98
C ALA A 172 21.96 13.29 -16.66
N ILE A 173 23.29 13.31 -16.83
CA ILE A 173 24.06 12.20 -17.44
C ILE A 173 24.16 11.03 -16.45
N VAL A 174 24.60 11.29 -15.23
CA VAL A 174 24.80 10.25 -14.21
C VAL A 174 23.47 9.74 -13.67
N GLY A 175 22.48 10.62 -13.51
CA GLY A 175 21.17 10.27 -12.96
C GLY A 175 20.40 9.22 -13.78
N ARG A 176 20.58 9.22 -15.11
CA ARG A 176 20.00 8.16 -15.98
C ARG A 176 20.61 6.79 -15.69
N ARG A 177 21.93 6.72 -15.52
CA ARG A 177 22.62 5.46 -15.19
C ARG A 177 22.31 5.00 -13.76
N ALA A 178 22.22 5.93 -12.82
CA ALA A 178 21.86 5.66 -11.43
C ALA A 178 20.43 5.09 -11.32
N ARG A 179 19.46 5.63 -12.09
CA ARG A 179 18.09 5.14 -12.11
C ARG A 179 18.02 3.68 -12.57
N ALA A 180 18.62 3.35 -13.72
CA ALA A 180 18.60 1.98 -14.23
C ALA A 180 19.25 0.99 -13.26
N ALA A 181 20.35 1.37 -12.60
CA ALA A 181 21.01 0.53 -11.59
C ALA A 181 20.14 0.35 -10.33
N SER A 182 19.44 1.40 -9.90
CA SER A 182 18.55 1.38 -8.74
C SER A 182 17.29 0.52 -8.99
N GLU A 183 16.64 0.66 -10.15
CA GLU A 183 15.50 -0.15 -10.56
C GLU A 183 15.86 -1.65 -10.57
N ALA A 184 17.01 -2.01 -11.15
CA ALA A 184 17.50 -3.39 -11.15
C ALA A 184 17.78 -3.93 -9.75
N GLN A 185 18.23 -3.09 -8.81
CA GLN A 185 18.45 -3.46 -7.41
C GLN A 185 17.12 -3.70 -6.68
N TRP A 186 16.12 -2.82 -6.85
CA TRP A 186 14.81 -2.95 -6.21
C TRP A 186 14.07 -4.21 -6.63
N LEU A 187 14.08 -4.54 -7.94
CA LEU A 187 13.50 -5.78 -8.46
C LEU A 187 14.14 -7.02 -7.83
N GLN A 188 15.47 -7.03 -7.71
CA GLN A 188 16.19 -8.15 -7.11
C GLN A 188 15.90 -8.30 -5.61
N MET A 189 15.78 -7.18 -4.88
CA MET A 189 15.48 -7.20 -3.45
C MET A 189 14.08 -7.76 -3.19
N GLY A 190 13.09 -7.38 -4.01
CA GLY A 190 11.72 -7.93 -3.94
C GLY A 190 11.68 -9.44 -4.21
N SER A 191 12.40 -9.91 -5.23
CA SER A 191 12.47 -11.34 -5.58
C SER A 191 13.19 -12.16 -4.50
N MET A 192 14.22 -11.62 -3.86
CA MET A 192 14.94 -12.27 -2.77
C MET A 192 14.06 -12.42 -1.52
N ASN A 193 13.32 -11.39 -1.14
CA ASN A 193 12.40 -11.46 -0.01
C ASN A 193 11.30 -12.50 -0.24
N ALA A 194 10.72 -12.54 -1.44
CA ALA A 194 9.74 -13.55 -1.81
C ALA A 194 10.35 -14.97 -1.75
N PHE A 195 11.58 -15.14 -2.26
CA PHE A 195 12.30 -16.41 -2.20
C PHE A 195 12.55 -16.85 -0.76
N LEU A 196 13.00 -15.95 0.12
CA LEU A 196 13.23 -16.23 1.53
C LEU A 196 11.97 -16.70 2.25
N LEU A 197 10.87 -15.96 2.10
CA LEU A 197 9.59 -16.30 2.72
C LEU A 197 9.07 -17.66 2.24
N ASP A 198 9.17 -17.93 0.93
CA ASP A 198 8.77 -19.22 0.36
C ASP A 198 9.60 -20.38 0.94
N ARG A 199 10.92 -20.21 1.05
CA ARG A 199 11.81 -21.24 1.61
C ARG A 199 11.65 -21.44 3.11
N LEU A 200 11.38 -20.38 3.86
CA LEU A 200 11.08 -20.48 5.30
C LEU A 200 9.75 -21.22 5.54
N ARG A 201 8.72 -20.93 4.74
CA ARG A 201 7.44 -21.66 4.80
C ARG A 201 7.58 -23.13 4.40
N GLY A 202 8.41 -23.42 3.41
CA GLY A 202 8.72 -24.78 2.95
C GLY A 202 9.86 -25.47 3.70
N LEU A 203 10.36 -24.92 4.83
CA LEU A 203 11.52 -25.47 5.54
C LEU A 203 11.33 -26.93 6.01
N PRO A 204 10.17 -27.38 6.50
CA PRO A 204 9.94 -28.79 6.83
C PRO A 204 10.18 -29.71 5.64
N THR A 205 9.64 -29.34 4.46
CA THR A 205 9.82 -30.10 3.22
C THR A 205 11.28 -30.12 2.76
N LEU A 206 11.97 -28.99 2.84
CA LEU A 206 13.41 -28.89 2.49
C LEU A 206 14.28 -29.75 3.41
N ARG A 207 13.93 -29.85 4.70
CA ARG A 207 14.60 -30.76 5.65
C ARG A 207 14.32 -32.21 5.32
N ALA A 208 13.06 -32.55 5.09
CA ALA A 208 12.67 -33.93 4.75
C ALA A 208 13.36 -34.44 3.49
N LEU A 209 13.55 -33.56 2.48
CA LEU A 209 14.21 -33.90 1.22
C LEU A 209 15.75 -33.71 1.26
N GLY A 210 16.34 -33.31 2.38
CA GLY A 210 17.79 -33.10 2.49
C GLY A 210 18.33 -31.91 1.66
N CYS A 211 17.44 -30.99 1.19
CA CYS A 211 17.76 -29.91 0.26
C CYS A 211 18.20 -28.60 0.92
N VAL A 212 18.39 -28.58 2.25
CA VAL A 212 18.75 -27.33 2.99
C VAL A 212 20.08 -26.74 2.52
N ALA A 213 21.11 -27.60 2.35
CA ALA A 213 22.44 -27.14 1.91
C ALA A 213 22.43 -26.55 0.50
N LEU A 214 21.64 -27.14 -0.43
CA LEU A 214 21.47 -26.63 -1.78
C LEU A 214 20.77 -25.27 -1.78
N THR A 215 19.71 -25.15 -0.98
CA THR A 215 18.96 -23.90 -0.81
C THR A 215 19.83 -22.80 -0.22
N ALA A 216 20.65 -23.11 0.79
CA ALA A 216 21.60 -22.18 1.38
C ALA A 216 22.65 -21.67 0.36
N ARG A 217 23.17 -22.55 -0.51
CA ARG A 217 24.10 -22.15 -1.59
C ARG A 217 23.42 -21.20 -2.58
N ARG A 218 22.19 -21.49 -3.01
CA ARG A 218 21.40 -20.61 -3.90
C ARG A 218 21.14 -19.25 -3.27
N LEU A 219 20.79 -19.22 -1.99
CA LEU A 219 20.58 -17.99 -1.24
C LEU A 219 21.86 -17.15 -1.17
N ARG A 220 23.02 -17.79 -0.87
CA ARG A 220 24.31 -17.10 -0.86
C ARG A 220 24.65 -16.47 -2.22
N ALA A 221 24.38 -17.16 -3.32
CA ALA A 221 24.59 -16.63 -4.66
C ALA A 221 23.71 -15.41 -4.94
N GLN A 222 22.44 -15.43 -4.53
CA GLN A 222 21.51 -14.30 -4.68
C GLN A 222 21.92 -13.10 -3.82
N ILE A 223 22.38 -13.35 -2.59
CA ILE A 223 22.88 -12.30 -1.69
C ILE A 223 24.14 -11.66 -2.29
N GLU A 224 25.03 -12.45 -2.86
CA GLU A 224 26.24 -11.92 -3.51
C GLU A 224 25.91 -11.08 -4.76
N ASP A 225 24.97 -11.51 -5.59
CA ASP A 225 24.48 -10.70 -6.71
C ASP A 225 23.86 -9.38 -6.23
N LEU A 226 23.00 -9.43 -5.20
CA LEU A 226 22.44 -8.23 -4.57
C LEU A 226 23.52 -7.31 -4.03
N ARG A 227 24.54 -7.85 -3.34
CA ARG A 227 25.68 -7.09 -2.83
C ARG A 227 26.42 -6.36 -3.96
N GLN A 228 26.68 -7.04 -5.08
CA GLN A 228 27.36 -6.44 -6.23
C GLN A 228 26.54 -5.32 -6.88
N ARG A 229 25.21 -5.50 -7.00
CA ARG A 229 24.29 -4.47 -7.51
C ARG A 229 24.25 -3.26 -6.57
N THR A 230 24.13 -3.50 -5.25
CA THR A 230 24.16 -2.44 -4.25
C THR A 230 25.47 -1.65 -4.29
N LEU A 231 26.61 -2.34 -4.37
CA LEU A 231 27.92 -1.67 -4.51
C LEU A 231 28.03 -0.85 -5.81
N ARG A 232 27.41 -1.31 -6.89
CA ARG A 232 27.38 -0.55 -8.16
C ARG A 232 26.57 0.73 -8.02
N VAL A 233 25.40 0.68 -7.39
CA VAL A 233 24.59 1.87 -7.09
C VAL A 233 25.35 2.84 -6.19
N LEU A 234 25.96 2.34 -5.11
CA LEU A 234 26.75 3.15 -4.19
C LEU A 234 27.96 3.82 -4.88
N ARG A 235 28.70 3.09 -5.74
CA ARG A 235 29.80 3.68 -6.52
C ARG A 235 29.34 4.83 -7.40
N ILE A 236 28.20 4.68 -8.07
CA ILE A 236 27.62 5.75 -8.89
C ILE A 236 27.23 6.95 -8.00
N ALA A 237 26.60 6.70 -6.84
CA ALA A 237 26.22 7.74 -5.92
C ALA A 237 27.44 8.52 -5.36
N PHE A 238 28.47 7.81 -4.89
CA PHE A 238 29.70 8.44 -4.38
C PHE A 238 30.44 9.22 -5.46
N LEU A 239 30.54 8.66 -6.68
CA LEU A 239 31.19 9.36 -7.80
C LEU A 239 30.40 10.63 -8.14
N SER A 240 29.07 10.57 -8.14
CA SER A 240 28.23 11.74 -8.38
C SER A 240 28.46 12.83 -7.35
N SER A 241 28.48 12.49 -6.05
CA SER A 241 28.76 13.44 -4.97
C SER A 241 30.14 14.06 -5.09
N ALA A 242 31.18 13.26 -5.33
CA ALA A 242 32.55 13.74 -5.46
C ALA A 242 32.72 14.72 -6.64
N VAL A 243 32.11 14.44 -7.77
CA VAL A 243 32.17 15.32 -8.96
C VAL A 243 31.41 16.62 -8.74
N LEU A 244 30.26 16.57 -8.06
CA LEU A 244 29.50 17.77 -7.70
C LEU A 244 30.27 18.68 -6.75
N GLU A 245 30.92 18.08 -5.73
CA GLU A 245 31.80 18.77 -4.81
C GLU A 245 32.96 19.43 -5.55
N LEU A 246 33.58 18.71 -6.48
CA LEU A 246 34.68 19.22 -7.31
C LEU A 246 34.26 20.44 -8.14
N PHE A 247 33.10 20.39 -8.84
CA PHE A 247 32.64 21.52 -9.63
C PHE A 247 32.27 22.73 -8.78
N SER A 248 31.66 22.51 -7.63
CA SER A 248 31.36 23.57 -6.67
C SER A 248 32.63 24.20 -6.12
N ALA A 249 33.60 23.39 -5.67
CA ALA A 249 34.86 23.87 -5.16
C ALA A 249 35.68 24.63 -6.22
N LEU A 250 35.71 24.12 -7.47
CA LEU A 250 36.37 24.78 -8.58
C LEU A 250 35.73 26.15 -8.88
N GLY A 251 34.42 26.23 -8.89
CA GLY A 251 33.70 27.50 -9.08
C GLY A 251 34.03 28.53 -8.00
N VAL A 252 34.01 28.12 -6.72
CA VAL A 252 34.41 28.98 -5.60
C VAL A 252 35.89 29.39 -5.69
N ALA A 253 36.78 28.45 -6.02
CA ALA A 253 38.21 28.72 -6.17
C ALA A 253 38.50 29.71 -7.30
N LEU A 254 37.83 29.59 -8.46
CA LEU A 254 37.97 30.54 -9.56
C LEU A 254 37.56 31.95 -9.17
N VAL A 255 36.44 32.09 -8.45
CA VAL A 255 35.99 33.38 -7.90
C VAL A 255 37.04 33.95 -6.91
N ALA A 256 37.53 33.11 -6.00
CA ALA A 256 38.54 33.52 -5.03
C ALA A 256 39.87 33.95 -5.70
N VAL A 257 40.33 33.22 -6.69
CA VAL A 257 41.54 33.59 -7.47
C VAL A 257 41.32 34.89 -8.21
N TYR A 258 40.18 35.06 -8.90
CA TYR A 258 39.85 36.30 -9.59
C TYR A 258 39.84 37.51 -8.60
N ILE A 259 39.14 37.39 -7.47
CA ILE A 259 39.07 38.44 -6.45
C ILE A 259 40.45 38.76 -5.86
N GLY A 260 41.25 37.72 -5.54
CA GLY A 260 42.60 37.90 -5.01
C GLY A 260 43.53 38.68 -5.97
N PHE A 261 43.55 38.32 -7.25
CA PHE A 261 44.35 39.03 -8.27
C PHE A 261 43.82 40.46 -8.54
N HIS A 262 42.48 40.64 -8.43
CA HIS A 262 41.89 41.98 -8.59
C HIS A 262 42.25 42.91 -7.42
N LEU A 263 42.22 42.42 -6.18
CA LEU A 263 42.64 43.19 -4.99
C LEU A 263 44.11 43.54 -5.02
N LEU A 264 44.98 42.59 -5.47
CA LEU A 264 46.41 42.81 -5.65
C LEU A 264 46.75 43.76 -6.81
N GLY A 265 45.75 44.10 -7.65
CA GLY A 265 45.92 45.02 -8.76
C GLY A 265 46.49 44.37 -10.06
N TYR A 266 46.68 43.06 -10.08
CA TYR A 266 47.16 42.32 -11.29
C TYR A 266 46.06 42.25 -12.36
N LEU A 267 44.78 42.17 -11.96
CA LEU A 267 43.62 42.19 -12.85
C LEU A 267 42.88 43.54 -12.70
N LYS A 268 42.71 44.25 -13.81
CA LYS A 268 42.06 45.57 -13.83
C LYS A 268 40.67 45.58 -14.48
N PHE A 269 40.16 44.39 -14.83
CA PHE A 269 38.85 44.25 -15.50
C PHE A 269 37.82 43.51 -14.64
N GLY A 270 36.56 43.65 -14.97
CA GLY A 270 35.49 42.86 -14.37
C GLY A 270 34.70 43.52 -13.26
N ALA A 271 35.09 44.76 -12.81
CA ALA A 271 34.41 45.51 -11.76
C ALA A 271 33.97 46.91 -12.23
N TRP A 272 33.37 47.01 -13.40
CA TRP A 272 32.78 48.23 -13.98
C TRP A 272 33.75 49.44 -14.00
N GLY A 273 35.03 49.20 -14.23
CA GLY A 273 36.08 50.23 -14.30
C GLY A 273 36.58 50.75 -12.97
N ARG A 274 36.11 50.23 -11.84
CA ARG A 274 36.51 50.57 -10.48
C ARG A 274 37.31 49.43 -9.81
N ARG A 275 38.03 49.72 -8.76
CA ARG A 275 38.60 48.68 -7.91
C ARG A 275 37.62 48.23 -6.86
N LEU A 276 37.53 46.94 -6.60
CA LEU A 276 36.76 46.40 -5.49
C LEU A 276 37.37 46.80 -4.15
N ASP A 277 36.57 47.29 -3.23
CA ASP A 277 36.96 47.46 -1.84
C ASP A 277 37.02 46.09 -1.14
N LEU A 278 37.73 46.04 -0.02
CA LEU A 278 37.86 44.81 0.78
C LEU A 278 36.48 44.22 1.19
N ALA A 279 35.53 45.07 1.56
CA ALA A 279 34.19 44.59 1.90
C ALA A 279 33.44 44.01 0.72
N GLU A 280 33.49 44.63 -0.46
CA GLU A 280 32.87 44.16 -1.69
C GLU A 280 33.45 42.79 -2.09
N ALA A 281 34.79 42.67 -2.01
CA ALA A 281 35.52 41.45 -2.30
C ALA A 281 35.15 40.30 -1.35
N LEU A 282 35.11 40.57 -0.04
CA LEU A 282 34.69 39.58 0.96
C LEU A 282 33.22 39.21 0.81
N PHE A 283 32.36 40.15 0.51
CA PHE A 283 30.95 39.89 0.27
C PHE A 283 30.74 38.89 -0.91
N ILE A 284 31.40 39.12 -2.05
CA ILE A 284 31.35 38.20 -3.20
C ILE A 284 31.90 36.81 -2.81
N LEU A 285 33.01 36.78 -2.07
CA LEU A 285 33.63 35.53 -1.65
C LEU A 285 32.73 34.72 -0.71
N LEU A 286 32.02 35.39 0.21
CA LEU A 286 31.05 34.74 1.11
C LEU A 286 29.80 34.24 0.39
N LEU A 287 29.41 34.86 -0.73
CA LEU A 287 28.25 34.46 -1.52
C LEU A 287 28.56 33.32 -2.49
N ALA A 288 29.81 33.13 -2.93
CA ALA A 288 30.17 32.10 -3.89
C ALA A 288 29.81 30.67 -3.41
N PRO A 289 30.10 30.23 -2.18
CA PRO A 289 29.63 28.94 -1.68
C PRO A 289 28.10 28.85 -1.60
N ALA A 290 27.44 29.91 -1.14
CA ALA A 290 25.98 29.96 -1.01
C ALA A 290 25.25 29.89 -2.36
N PHE A 291 25.89 30.28 -3.45
CA PHE A 291 25.39 30.15 -4.80
C PHE A 291 25.30 28.68 -5.25
N PHE A 292 26.30 27.86 -4.91
CA PHE A 292 26.36 26.46 -5.33
C PHE A 292 25.59 25.52 -4.40
N GLU A 293 25.36 25.91 -3.14
CA GLU A 293 24.71 25.07 -2.12
C GLU A 293 23.33 24.53 -2.56
N PRO A 294 22.39 25.34 -3.08
CA PRO A 294 21.07 24.84 -3.54
C PRO A 294 21.17 23.86 -4.71
N LEU A 295 22.18 24.01 -5.58
CA LEU A 295 22.41 23.10 -6.70
C LEU A 295 22.92 21.73 -6.21
N ARG A 296 23.79 21.73 -5.21
CA ARG A 296 24.27 20.51 -4.54
C ARG A 296 23.15 19.82 -3.77
N GLU A 297 22.34 20.60 -3.04
CA GLU A 297 21.17 20.09 -2.31
C GLU A 297 20.19 19.40 -3.26
N LEU A 298 19.84 20.04 -4.38
CA LEU A 298 18.96 19.45 -5.39
C LEU A 298 19.54 18.14 -5.94
N ALA A 299 20.85 18.11 -6.19
CA ALA A 299 21.51 16.92 -6.67
C ALA A 299 21.46 15.77 -5.65
N ALA A 300 21.65 16.05 -4.36
CA ALA A 300 21.60 15.08 -3.28
C ALA A 300 20.21 14.44 -3.12
N VAL A 301 19.14 15.23 -3.31
CA VAL A 301 17.75 14.76 -3.15
C VAL A 301 17.10 14.27 -4.46
N TRP A 302 17.84 14.19 -5.55
CA TRP A 302 17.31 13.75 -6.85
C TRP A 302 16.72 12.34 -6.81
N HIS A 303 17.30 11.46 -5.98
CA HIS A 303 16.82 10.09 -5.78
C HIS A 303 15.45 10.05 -5.09
N ASP A 304 15.17 10.99 -4.20
CA ASP A 304 13.89 11.07 -3.48
C ASP A 304 12.72 11.24 -4.46
N ARG A 305 12.93 11.97 -5.57
CA ARG A 305 11.92 12.08 -6.64
C ARG A 305 11.62 10.73 -7.32
N ALA A 306 12.66 9.99 -7.68
CA ALA A 306 12.49 8.72 -8.37
C ALA A 306 11.79 7.69 -7.47
N ALA A 307 12.22 7.59 -6.21
CA ALA A 307 11.61 6.71 -5.21
C ALA A 307 10.15 7.11 -4.91
N GLY A 308 9.87 8.40 -4.73
CA GLY A 308 8.52 8.91 -4.47
C GLY A 308 7.55 8.67 -5.62
N LEU A 309 7.99 8.87 -6.88
CA LEU A 309 7.17 8.57 -8.06
C LEU A 309 6.88 7.07 -8.17
N ALA A 310 7.88 6.22 -7.98
CA ALA A 310 7.70 4.76 -8.01
C ALA A 310 6.73 4.29 -6.92
N ALA A 311 6.79 4.86 -5.72
CA ALA A 311 5.87 4.57 -4.63
C ALA A 311 4.43 5.04 -4.96
N ALA A 312 4.28 6.23 -5.53
CA ALA A 312 2.97 6.74 -5.97
C ALA A 312 2.35 5.85 -7.07
N ASP A 313 3.16 5.41 -8.04
CA ASP A 313 2.73 4.48 -9.09
C ASP A 313 2.36 3.10 -8.53
N ALA A 314 3.08 2.62 -7.51
CA ALA A 314 2.74 1.38 -6.81
C ALA A 314 1.39 1.48 -6.10
N LEU A 315 1.12 2.56 -5.37
CA LEU A 315 -0.17 2.81 -4.73
C LEU A 315 -1.30 2.95 -5.77
N ASN A 316 -1.05 3.64 -6.88
CA ASN A 316 -2.02 3.75 -7.97
C ASN A 316 -2.35 2.39 -8.60
N ARG A 317 -1.36 1.56 -8.87
CA ARG A 317 -1.58 0.20 -9.39
C ARG A 317 -2.40 -0.66 -8.42
N LEU A 318 -2.22 -0.46 -7.10
CA LEU A 318 -3.06 -1.09 -6.10
C LEU A 318 -4.49 -0.55 -6.10
N ALA A 319 -4.69 0.72 -6.40
CA ALA A 319 -6.01 1.36 -6.38
C ALA A 319 -6.81 1.13 -7.67
N VAL A 320 -6.15 0.99 -8.83
CA VAL A 320 -6.79 0.89 -10.15
C VAL A 320 -6.91 -0.56 -10.62
N GLY A 321 -8.05 -0.92 -11.22
CA GLY A 321 -8.30 -2.22 -11.85
C GLY A 321 -8.80 -3.30 -10.88
N GLY A 322 -8.97 -4.52 -11.39
CA GLY A 322 -9.48 -5.69 -10.67
C GLY A 322 -10.99 -5.84 -10.74
N LEU A 323 -11.48 -7.01 -10.31
CA LEU A 323 -12.90 -7.31 -10.26
C LEU A 323 -13.57 -6.56 -9.09
N PRO A 324 -14.63 -5.78 -9.34
CA PRO A 324 -15.31 -5.04 -8.27
C PRO A 324 -16.13 -5.99 -7.38
N LEU A 325 -16.14 -5.70 -6.10
CA LEU A 325 -17.11 -6.25 -5.15
C LEU A 325 -18.45 -5.54 -5.36
N LEU A 326 -19.52 -6.28 -5.48
CA LEU A 326 -20.84 -5.68 -5.65
C LEU A 326 -21.23 -4.84 -4.41
N GLY A 327 -21.47 -3.54 -4.60
CA GLY A 327 -21.74 -2.60 -3.52
C GLY A 327 -20.51 -2.16 -2.72
N GLY A 328 -19.30 -2.49 -3.18
CA GLY A 328 -18.03 -2.00 -2.64
C GLY A 328 -17.60 -0.71 -3.32
N ALA A 329 -18.37 0.37 -3.29
CA ALA A 329 -17.94 1.63 -3.86
C ALA A 329 -16.81 2.26 -3.02
N PRO A 330 -15.69 2.71 -3.64
CA PRO A 330 -14.60 3.35 -2.91
C PRO A 330 -15.00 4.69 -2.28
N ASP A 331 -16.09 5.29 -2.74
CA ASP A 331 -16.62 6.57 -2.23
C ASP A 331 -17.59 6.40 -1.05
N ASN A 332 -17.94 5.17 -0.69
CA ASN A 332 -18.74 4.92 0.50
C ASN A 332 -17.76 4.64 1.65
N PRO A 333 -17.51 5.61 2.57
CA PRO A 333 -16.66 5.32 3.72
C PRO A 333 -17.25 4.10 4.41
N LEU A 334 -16.39 3.09 4.67
CA LEU A 334 -16.75 1.97 5.54
C LEU A 334 -17.45 2.60 6.76
N PRO A 335 -18.71 2.25 7.05
CA PRO A 335 -19.38 2.82 8.20
C PRO A 335 -18.50 2.53 9.41
N ALA A 336 -17.94 3.58 10.00
CA ALA A 336 -17.11 3.51 11.20
C ALA A 336 -17.91 3.04 12.42
N GLN A 337 -19.19 2.77 12.22
CA GLN A 337 -20.11 2.27 13.23
C GLN A 337 -20.94 1.18 12.60
N THR A 338 -21.00 0.01 13.26
CA THR A 338 -22.13 -0.90 13.11
C THR A 338 -23.39 -0.04 13.13
N PRO A 339 -24.22 -0.04 12.07
CA PRO A 339 -25.50 0.65 12.17
C PRO A 339 -26.21 0.06 13.38
N SER A 340 -26.42 0.87 14.41
CA SER A 340 -27.41 0.56 15.40
C SER A 340 -28.69 0.25 14.62
N PRO A 341 -29.44 -0.80 14.94
CA PRO A 341 -30.68 -1.07 14.27
C PRO A 341 -31.52 0.20 14.42
N SER A 342 -31.55 0.99 13.33
CA SER A 342 -32.49 2.10 13.27
C SER A 342 -33.88 1.47 13.45
N SER A 343 -34.52 1.85 14.52
CA SER A 343 -35.92 1.56 14.85
C SER A 343 -36.82 2.17 13.78
N GLY A 344 -36.91 1.50 12.65
CA GLY A 344 -37.72 1.88 11.51
C GLY A 344 -37.88 0.69 10.59
N GLU A 345 -39.04 0.06 10.68
CA GLU A 345 -39.54 -1.05 9.86
C GLU A 345 -38.75 -2.37 9.99
N ASN A 346 -39.04 -3.06 11.09
CA ASN A 346 -38.91 -4.52 11.21
C ASN A 346 -39.94 -5.21 10.31
N ASP A 347 -39.79 -5.16 9.01
CA ASP A 347 -40.30 -6.18 8.12
C ASP A 347 -39.17 -7.15 7.77
N ALA A 348 -38.62 -7.84 8.78
CA ALA A 348 -37.98 -9.11 8.54
C ALA A 348 -39.11 -10.08 8.21
N PRO A 349 -39.23 -10.62 6.99
CA PRO A 349 -40.22 -11.65 6.71
C PRO A 349 -39.95 -12.81 7.66
N ASP A 350 -41.01 -13.32 8.33
CA ASP A 350 -40.96 -14.48 9.24
C ASP A 350 -40.42 -15.77 8.56
N LEU A 351 -40.19 -15.72 7.27
CA LEU A 351 -39.74 -16.85 6.45
C LEU A 351 -38.30 -16.66 5.99
N PRO A 352 -37.49 -17.73 6.01
CA PRO A 352 -36.14 -17.73 5.44
C PRO A 352 -36.17 -17.32 3.95
N PRO A 353 -35.12 -16.71 3.41
CA PRO A 353 -35.16 -16.13 2.06
C PRO A 353 -35.18 -17.22 0.99
N GLN A 354 -36.04 -17.02 -0.01
CA GLN A 354 -35.93 -17.69 -1.31
C GLN A 354 -34.70 -17.17 -2.06
N VAL A 355 -33.99 -18.03 -2.81
CA VAL A 355 -32.94 -17.63 -3.75
C VAL A 355 -33.36 -17.98 -5.15
N ARG A 356 -33.45 -16.96 -6.04
CA ARG A 356 -33.83 -17.12 -7.44
C ARG A 356 -32.74 -16.57 -8.34
N ILE A 357 -32.27 -17.39 -9.27
CA ILE A 357 -31.28 -17.04 -10.28
C ILE A 357 -31.91 -17.26 -11.63
N GLU A 358 -31.84 -16.26 -12.52
CA GLU A 358 -32.40 -16.30 -13.87
C GLU A 358 -31.35 -15.84 -14.88
N GLU A 359 -31.22 -16.58 -15.96
CA GLU A 359 -30.38 -16.28 -17.12
C GLU A 359 -28.95 -15.85 -16.74
N LEU A 360 -28.36 -16.52 -15.74
CA LEU A 360 -27.06 -16.13 -15.19
C LEU A 360 -25.93 -16.43 -16.19
N HIS A 361 -25.20 -15.37 -16.55
CA HIS A 361 -23.96 -15.46 -17.33
C HIS A 361 -22.80 -14.91 -16.52
N PHE A 362 -21.70 -15.62 -16.53
CA PHE A 362 -20.47 -15.15 -15.87
C PHE A 362 -19.23 -15.70 -16.56
N ALA A 363 -18.25 -14.80 -16.80
CA ALA A 363 -16.89 -15.15 -17.24
C ALA A 363 -15.87 -14.29 -16.48
N PHE A 364 -14.70 -14.85 -16.17
CA PHE A 364 -13.57 -14.03 -15.76
C PHE A 364 -13.01 -13.28 -16.98
N PRO A 365 -12.44 -12.08 -16.80
CA PRO A 365 -11.87 -11.30 -17.89
C PRO A 365 -10.85 -12.09 -18.70
N GLY A 366 -11.12 -12.26 -20.00
CA GLY A 366 -10.24 -13.01 -20.92
C GLY A 366 -10.32 -14.55 -20.83
N GLU A 367 -11.22 -15.10 -20.01
CA GLU A 367 -11.43 -16.55 -19.88
C GLU A 367 -12.74 -17.01 -20.52
N ALA A 368 -12.89 -18.31 -20.73
CA ALA A 368 -14.13 -18.92 -21.17
C ALA A 368 -15.26 -18.73 -20.14
N PRO A 369 -16.52 -18.63 -20.57
CA PRO A 369 -17.66 -18.50 -19.66
C PRO A 369 -17.74 -19.67 -18.68
N VAL A 370 -17.93 -19.35 -17.40
CA VAL A 370 -18.17 -20.34 -16.33
C VAL A 370 -19.63 -20.72 -16.29
N PHE A 371 -20.52 -19.75 -16.46
CA PHE A 371 -21.97 -19.94 -16.55
C PHE A 371 -22.52 -19.30 -17.81
N GLN A 372 -23.45 -20.01 -18.46
CA GLN A 372 -24.21 -19.55 -19.62
C GLN A 372 -25.67 -19.99 -19.43
N ASP A 373 -26.57 -19.00 -19.36
CA ASP A 373 -28.00 -19.21 -19.19
C ASP A 373 -28.37 -20.13 -18.00
N PHE A 374 -27.65 -19.95 -16.88
CA PHE A 374 -27.88 -20.77 -15.70
C PHE A 374 -29.03 -20.24 -14.87
N ALA A 375 -29.98 -21.13 -14.50
CA ALA A 375 -31.11 -20.81 -13.65
C ALA A 375 -31.15 -21.73 -12.43
N LEU A 376 -31.53 -21.17 -11.28
CA LEU A 376 -31.69 -21.90 -10.03
C LEU A 376 -32.80 -21.25 -9.19
N ASN A 377 -33.68 -22.08 -8.64
CA ASN A 377 -34.67 -21.63 -7.68
C ASN A 377 -34.58 -22.49 -6.42
N VAL A 378 -34.35 -21.85 -5.26
CA VAL A 378 -34.28 -22.46 -3.92
C VAL A 378 -35.42 -21.91 -3.10
N ALA A 379 -36.29 -22.79 -2.60
CA ALA A 379 -37.44 -22.39 -1.80
C ALA A 379 -37.01 -21.86 -0.41
N PRO A 380 -37.86 -21.07 0.27
CA PRO A 380 -37.61 -20.63 1.64
C PRO A 380 -37.41 -21.83 2.59
N GLY A 381 -36.27 -21.86 3.29
CA GLY A 381 -35.93 -22.92 4.23
C GLY A 381 -35.45 -24.23 3.59
N GLU A 382 -35.33 -24.29 2.25
CA GLU A 382 -34.82 -25.45 1.52
C GLU A 382 -33.31 -25.59 1.72
N ARG A 383 -32.84 -26.84 1.85
CA ARG A 383 -31.41 -27.19 1.95
C ARG A 383 -30.99 -27.88 0.65
N VAL A 384 -30.14 -27.20 -0.13
CA VAL A 384 -29.76 -27.62 -1.49
C VAL A 384 -28.28 -27.94 -1.56
N ALA A 385 -27.95 -29.10 -2.15
CA ALA A 385 -26.60 -29.45 -2.56
C ALA A 385 -26.34 -29.01 -4.00
N LEU A 386 -25.27 -28.26 -4.22
CA LEU A 386 -24.73 -27.96 -5.56
C LEU A 386 -23.61 -28.96 -5.86
N MET A 387 -23.95 -29.96 -6.67
CA MET A 387 -23.05 -31.06 -7.03
C MET A 387 -22.33 -30.77 -8.33
N ALA A 388 -21.01 -30.90 -8.33
CA ALA A 388 -20.22 -30.86 -9.55
C ALA A 388 -18.78 -31.29 -9.30
N PRO A 389 -18.03 -31.74 -10.31
CA PRO A 389 -16.60 -31.99 -10.23
C PRO A 389 -15.82 -30.75 -9.76
N SER A 390 -14.57 -30.92 -9.29
CA SER A 390 -13.71 -29.80 -8.92
C SER A 390 -13.44 -28.93 -10.16
N GLY A 391 -13.46 -27.60 -9.98
CA GLY A 391 -13.18 -26.63 -11.05
C GLY A 391 -14.38 -26.22 -11.91
N THR A 392 -15.57 -26.76 -11.72
CA THR A 392 -16.79 -26.40 -12.48
C THR A 392 -17.45 -25.09 -12.10
N GLY A 393 -16.95 -24.36 -11.12
CA GLY A 393 -17.51 -23.06 -10.75
C GLY A 393 -18.40 -23.04 -9.51
N LYS A 394 -18.44 -24.12 -8.69
CA LYS A 394 -19.22 -24.15 -7.42
C LYS A 394 -18.97 -22.92 -6.54
N THR A 395 -17.69 -22.66 -6.22
CA THR A 395 -17.26 -21.49 -5.43
C THR A 395 -17.64 -20.18 -6.11
N VAL A 396 -17.58 -20.13 -7.45
CA VAL A 396 -17.96 -18.93 -8.23
C VAL A 396 -19.45 -18.66 -8.07
N LEU A 397 -20.32 -19.68 -8.15
CA LEU A 397 -21.76 -19.53 -7.98
C LEU A 397 -22.10 -19.03 -6.58
N LEU A 398 -21.54 -19.64 -5.53
CA LEU A 398 -21.72 -19.18 -4.16
C LEU A 398 -21.25 -17.71 -4.00
N SER A 399 -20.15 -17.35 -4.64
CA SER A 399 -19.60 -16.00 -4.59
C SER A 399 -20.44 -14.98 -5.35
N LEU A 400 -21.09 -15.37 -6.45
CA LEU A 400 -22.07 -14.54 -7.15
C LEU A 400 -23.29 -14.29 -6.27
N MET A 401 -23.83 -15.33 -5.61
CA MET A 401 -24.94 -15.20 -4.65
C MET A 401 -24.58 -14.31 -3.46
N ALA A 402 -23.34 -14.39 -2.96
CA ALA A 402 -22.88 -13.52 -1.88
C ALA A 402 -22.56 -12.09 -2.34
N GLY A 403 -22.66 -11.78 -3.65
CA GLY A 403 -22.28 -10.50 -4.22
C GLY A 403 -20.78 -10.20 -4.10
N LEU A 404 -19.93 -11.24 -3.93
CA LEU A 404 -18.47 -11.13 -3.96
C LEU A 404 -17.95 -11.00 -5.38
N LEU A 405 -18.74 -11.42 -6.37
CA LEU A 405 -18.56 -11.25 -7.80
C LEU A 405 -19.82 -10.63 -8.40
N GLN A 406 -19.65 -9.89 -9.48
CA GLN A 406 -20.76 -9.32 -10.24
C GLN A 406 -21.05 -10.22 -11.44
N ALA A 407 -22.32 -10.62 -11.63
CA ALA A 407 -22.76 -11.33 -12.82
C ALA A 407 -22.54 -10.46 -14.07
N THR A 408 -22.16 -11.09 -15.19
CA THR A 408 -22.04 -10.42 -16.49
C THR A 408 -23.41 -10.08 -17.05
N GLN A 409 -24.35 -11.03 -16.96
CA GLN A 409 -25.77 -10.87 -17.33
C GLN A 409 -26.62 -11.76 -16.42
N GLY A 410 -27.94 -11.53 -16.43
CA GLY A 410 -28.89 -12.27 -15.62
C GLY A 410 -29.22 -11.57 -14.29
N ARG A 411 -30.05 -12.23 -13.49
CA ARG A 411 -30.58 -11.68 -12.24
C ARG A 411 -30.45 -12.68 -11.10
N ILE A 412 -30.03 -12.18 -9.94
CA ILE A 412 -30.02 -12.92 -8.68
C ILE A 412 -30.93 -12.18 -7.72
N GLU A 413 -31.91 -12.88 -7.13
CA GLU A 413 -32.82 -12.36 -6.12
C GLU A 413 -32.73 -13.18 -4.84
N ILE A 414 -32.76 -12.51 -3.70
CA ILE A 414 -32.70 -13.12 -2.36
C ILE A 414 -33.81 -12.51 -1.51
N GLY A 415 -34.75 -13.34 -1.08
CA GLY A 415 -35.91 -12.89 -0.35
C GLY A 415 -36.71 -11.82 -1.11
N GLY A 416 -36.91 -11.98 -2.44
CA GLY A 416 -37.58 -11.01 -3.30
C GLY A 416 -36.84 -9.71 -3.57
N THR A 417 -35.62 -9.56 -3.04
CA THR A 417 -34.78 -8.40 -3.30
C THR A 417 -33.70 -8.71 -4.32
N ALA A 418 -33.63 -7.96 -5.42
CA ALA A 418 -32.59 -8.13 -6.43
C ALA A 418 -31.21 -7.76 -5.84
N LEU A 419 -30.20 -8.60 -6.11
CA LEU A 419 -28.82 -8.41 -5.70
C LEU A 419 -28.17 -7.39 -6.62
N THR A 420 -28.11 -6.13 -6.18
CA THR A 420 -27.55 -4.98 -6.88
C THR A 420 -26.50 -4.29 -6.03
N ALA A 421 -25.76 -3.33 -6.60
CA ALA A 421 -24.79 -2.55 -5.82
C ALA A 421 -25.42 -1.85 -4.60
N ALA A 422 -26.68 -1.43 -4.68
CA ALA A 422 -27.38 -0.76 -3.58
C ALA A 422 -27.84 -1.73 -2.49
N SER A 423 -28.26 -2.97 -2.84
CA SER A 423 -28.81 -3.96 -1.92
C SER A 423 -27.78 -4.93 -1.35
N ALA A 424 -26.63 -5.10 -2.02
CA ALA A 424 -25.67 -6.15 -1.73
C ALA A 424 -25.13 -6.11 -0.28
N GLN A 425 -24.88 -4.92 0.27
CA GLN A 425 -24.38 -4.78 1.64
C GLN A 425 -25.43 -5.27 2.65
N ARG A 426 -26.71 -4.88 2.49
CA ARG A 426 -27.81 -5.31 3.33
C ARG A 426 -28.06 -6.81 3.21
N LEU A 427 -28.04 -7.35 1.99
CA LEU A 427 -28.22 -8.78 1.75
C LEU A 427 -27.10 -9.61 2.36
N ARG A 428 -25.83 -9.17 2.28
CA ARG A 428 -24.71 -9.86 2.92
C ARG A 428 -24.82 -9.91 4.45
N GLN A 429 -25.47 -8.95 5.09
CA GLN A 429 -25.71 -9.01 6.54
C GLN A 429 -26.65 -10.16 6.94
N ARG A 430 -27.53 -10.60 6.01
CA ARG A 430 -28.42 -11.76 6.19
C ARG A 430 -27.76 -13.11 5.81
N MET A 431 -26.50 -13.09 5.36
CA MET A 431 -25.77 -14.28 4.91
C MET A 431 -24.72 -14.69 5.93
N ALA A 432 -24.57 -15.99 6.11
CA ALA A 432 -23.44 -16.57 6.81
C ALA A 432 -22.64 -17.45 5.82
N TRP A 433 -21.32 -17.23 5.75
CA TRP A 433 -20.44 -17.82 4.76
C TRP A 433 -19.41 -18.75 5.41
N MET A 434 -19.30 -19.97 4.86
CA MET A 434 -18.24 -20.91 5.14
C MET A 434 -17.49 -21.24 3.86
N GLY A 435 -16.24 -20.78 3.75
CA GLY A 435 -15.39 -21.08 2.58
C GLY A 435 -14.63 -22.39 2.70
N GLN A 436 -14.19 -22.93 1.57
CA GLN A 436 -13.47 -24.21 1.46
C GLN A 436 -12.20 -24.27 2.35
N ARG A 437 -11.47 -23.17 2.47
CA ARG A 437 -10.28 -23.03 3.32
C ARG A 437 -10.48 -21.86 4.27
N PRO A 438 -10.89 -22.13 5.50
CA PRO A 438 -11.08 -21.06 6.47
C PRO A 438 -9.76 -20.38 6.78
N HIS A 439 -9.70 -19.07 6.60
CA HIS A 439 -8.53 -18.29 6.99
C HIS A 439 -8.50 -18.12 8.52
N VAL A 440 -7.37 -18.44 9.16
CA VAL A 440 -7.16 -18.24 10.58
C VAL A 440 -6.27 -17.02 10.78
N PHE A 441 -6.80 -16.03 11.50
CA PHE A 441 -6.07 -14.83 11.87
C PHE A 441 -5.17 -15.10 13.09
N SER A 442 -4.05 -14.42 13.14
CA SER A 442 -3.21 -14.42 14.34
C SER A 442 -4.01 -13.86 15.53
N GLY A 443 -4.10 -14.63 16.61
CA GLY A 443 -4.89 -14.26 17.80
C GLY A 443 -5.54 -15.47 18.48
N SER A 444 -6.33 -15.21 19.52
CA SER A 444 -7.04 -16.26 20.26
C SER A 444 -8.14 -16.92 19.43
N VAL A 445 -8.59 -18.10 19.81
CA VAL A 445 -9.79 -18.77 19.25
C VAL A 445 -11.00 -17.85 19.33
N GLN A 446 -11.22 -17.22 20.49
CA GLN A 446 -12.32 -16.29 20.73
C GLN A 446 -12.28 -15.09 19.76
N HIS A 447 -11.10 -14.48 19.55
CA HIS A 447 -10.93 -13.40 18.57
C HIS A 447 -11.24 -13.87 17.15
N ASN A 448 -10.80 -15.07 16.80
CA ASN A 448 -11.08 -15.69 15.51
C ASN A 448 -12.56 -16.00 15.27
N VAL A 449 -13.32 -16.33 16.32
CA VAL A 449 -14.77 -16.59 16.20
C VAL A 449 -15.54 -15.28 16.13
N SER A 450 -15.23 -14.31 16.98
CA SER A 450 -15.94 -13.02 17.04
C SER A 450 -15.66 -12.13 15.82
N LEU A 451 -14.43 -12.16 15.29
CA LEU A 451 -13.96 -11.27 14.19
C LEU A 451 -14.27 -9.79 14.45
N GLY A 452 -14.23 -9.35 15.71
CA GLY A 452 -14.50 -7.98 16.10
C GLY A 452 -15.99 -7.56 16.06
N ARG A 453 -16.92 -8.50 15.88
CA ARG A 453 -18.38 -8.23 15.88
C ARG A 453 -18.93 -7.98 17.27
N THR A 454 -18.23 -8.42 18.32
CA THR A 454 -18.60 -8.21 19.73
C THR A 454 -17.56 -7.34 20.39
N LYS A 455 -17.99 -6.33 21.16
CA LYS A 455 -17.07 -5.53 21.96
C LYS A 455 -16.73 -6.26 23.26
N PRO A 456 -15.48 -6.20 23.74
CA PRO A 456 -15.15 -6.71 25.06
C PRO A 456 -16.00 -6.02 26.12
N GLY A 457 -16.73 -6.81 26.95
CA GLY A 457 -17.59 -6.28 28.01
C GLY A 457 -19.07 -6.11 27.64
N GLU A 458 -19.50 -6.34 26.40
CA GLU A 458 -20.90 -6.54 26.05
C GLU A 458 -21.27 -8.00 26.38
N GLY A 459 -21.80 -8.23 27.56
CA GLY A 459 -21.98 -9.56 28.18
C GLY A 459 -22.71 -10.59 27.30
N ASP A 460 -23.71 -10.19 26.53
CA ASP A 460 -24.47 -11.10 25.66
C ASP A 460 -23.61 -11.59 24.47
N GLY A 461 -22.83 -10.70 23.85
CA GLY A 461 -21.99 -11.04 22.69
C GLY A 461 -20.87 -12.03 23.04
N GLU A 462 -20.27 -11.91 24.22
CA GLU A 462 -19.20 -12.81 24.70
C GLU A 462 -19.76 -14.19 25.05
N ALA A 463 -20.96 -14.25 25.65
CA ALA A 463 -21.63 -15.50 25.95
C ALA A 463 -21.95 -16.29 24.67
N TYR A 464 -22.41 -15.63 23.59
CA TYR A 464 -22.67 -16.28 22.31
C TYR A 464 -21.38 -16.83 21.65
N VAL A 465 -20.27 -16.09 21.73
CA VAL A 465 -18.99 -16.58 21.21
C VAL A 465 -18.53 -17.82 21.96
N GLN A 466 -18.66 -17.85 23.29
CA GLN A 466 -18.36 -19.01 24.11
C GLN A 466 -19.28 -20.20 23.78
N GLN A 467 -20.57 -19.95 23.61
CA GLN A 467 -21.53 -20.97 23.21
C GLN A 467 -21.19 -21.55 21.83
N ALA A 468 -20.80 -20.70 20.86
CA ALA A 468 -20.38 -21.13 19.53
C ALA A 468 -19.11 -21.99 19.58
N ILE A 469 -18.13 -21.65 20.44
CA ILE A 469 -16.91 -22.41 20.66
C ILE A 469 -17.24 -23.79 21.27
N CYS A 470 -18.09 -23.83 22.27
CA CYS A 470 -18.53 -25.09 22.89
C CYS A 470 -19.29 -25.95 21.90
N TRP A 471 -20.22 -25.37 21.16
CA TRP A 471 -21.03 -26.07 20.17
C TRP A 471 -20.19 -26.65 19.02
N ALA A 472 -19.18 -25.93 18.56
CA ALA A 472 -18.23 -26.42 17.54
C ALA A 472 -17.15 -27.37 18.13
N GLN A 473 -17.26 -27.79 19.39
CA GLN A 473 -16.31 -28.67 20.08
C GLN A 473 -14.87 -28.17 20.05
N LEU A 474 -14.69 -26.86 20.09
CA LEU A 474 -13.38 -26.19 20.17
C LEU A 474 -12.94 -25.88 21.58
N GLY A 475 -13.70 -26.29 22.61
CA GLY A 475 -13.37 -26.03 24.01
C GLY A 475 -12.03 -26.57 24.42
N GLY A 476 -11.64 -27.77 23.98
CA GLY A 476 -10.33 -28.34 24.20
C GLY A 476 -9.19 -27.53 23.59
N VAL A 477 -9.38 -27.01 22.38
CA VAL A 477 -8.39 -26.14 21.69
C VAL A 477 -8.29 -24.78 22.38
N ALA A 478 -9.40 -24.21 22.78
CA ALA A 478 -9.45 -22.93 23.50
C ALA A 478 -8.81 -23.03 24.89
N GLN A 479 -8.97 -24.19 25.59
CA GLN A 479 -8.36 -24.45 26.90
C GLN A 479 -6.89 -24.87 26.82
N ALA A 480 -6.52 -25.64 25.77
CA ALA A 480 -5.12 -26.04 25.57
C ALA A 480 -4.22 -24.86 25.24
N HIS A 481 -4.79 -23.78 24.73
CA HIS A 481 -4.07 -22.57 24.32
C HIS A 481 -4.68 -21.29 24.91
N PRO A 482 -4.86 -21.18 26.23
CA PRO A 482 -5.35 -19.94 26.85
C PRO A 482 -4.24 -18.88 26.73
N GLY A 483 -4.42 -17.92 25.84
CA GLY A 483 -3.46 -16.85 25.60
C GLY A 483 -2.35 -17.15 24.59
N ILE A 484 -2.26 -18.34 24.03
CA ILE A 484 -1.40 -18.59 22.87
C ILE A 484 -2.14 -18.15 21.63
N SER A 485 -1.56 -17.17 20.95
CA SER A 485 -2.02 -16.71 19.63
C SER A 485 -1.93 -17.87 18.64
N LEU A 486 -3.06 -18.24 18.04
CA LEU A 486 -3.03 -19.07 16.85
C LEU A 486 -2.09 -18.40 15.86
N GLY A 487 -1.16 -19.16 15.27
CA GLY A 487 -0.19 -18.61 14.34
C GLY A 487 -0.83 -18.17 13.03
N GLU A 488 -0.10 -17.36 12.27
CA GLU A 488 -0.50 -16.91 10.96
C GLU A 488 -0.80 -18.12 10.04
N GLY A 489 -1.98 -18.14 9.40
CA GLY A 489 -2.43 -19.23 8.54
C GLY A 489 -2.88 -20.50 9.27
N GLY A 490 -3.16 -20.44 10.59
CA GLY A 490 -3.68 -21.57 11.37
C GLY A 490 -2.63 -22.54 11.87
N THR A 491 -1.38 -22.12 11.97
CA THR A 491 -0.33 -22.90 12.64
C THR A 491 -0.78 -23.21 14.07
N GLY A 492 -0.92 -24.51 14.39
CA GLY A 492 -1.41 -25.01 15.67
C GLY A 492 -2.82 -25.61 15.60
N LEU A 493 -3.51 -25.55 14.47
CA LEU A 493 -4.79 -26.24 14.24
C LEU A 493 -4.63 -27.38 13.23
N SER A 494 -5.27 -28.50 13.52
CA SER A 494 -5.51 -29.56 12.52
C SER A 494 -6.53 -29.08 11.48
N GLY A 495 -6.61 -29.77 10.33
CA GLY A 495 -7.61 -29.45 9.28
C GLY A 495 -9.06 -29.47 9.82
N GLY A 496 -9.39 -30.47 10.63
CA GLY A 496 -10.70 -30.58 11.28
C GLY A 496 -10.99 -29.46 12.27
N GLU A 497 -10.00 -29.01 13.05
CA GLU A 497 -10.15 -27.88 13.97
C GLU A 497 -10.34 -26.56 13.23
N ALA A 498 -9.67 -26.36 12.10
CA ALA A 498 -9.87 -25.18 11.25
C ALA A 498 -11.31 -25.14 10.68
N VAL A 499 -11.84 -26.28 10.25
CA VAL A 499 -13.24 -26.40 9.80
C VAL A 499 -14.20 -26.14 10.96
N ARG A 500 -13.96 -26.70 12.14
CA ARG A 500 -14.77 -26.43 13.35
C ARG A 500 -14.72 -24.96 13.75
N LEU A 501 -13.57 -24.27 13.57
CA LEU A 501 -13.48 -22.83 13.76
C LEU A 501 -14.38 -22.06 12.77
N ALA A 502 -14.47 -22.51 11.51
CA ALA A 502 -15.39 -21.92 10.55
C ALA A 502 -16.86 -22.13 10.92
N LEU A 503 -17.20 -23.30 11.44
CA LEU A 503 -18.55 -23.56 11.98
C LEU A 503 -18.87 -22.70 13.19
N ALA A 504 -17.92 -22.50 14.12
CA ALA A 504 -18.09 -21.58 15.23
C ALA A 504 -18.34 -20.13 14.77
N ARG A 505 -17.61 -19.68 13.72
CA ARG A 505 -17.85 -18.37 13.07
C ARG A 505 -19.25 -18.27 12.47
N LEU A 506 -19.68 -19.35 11.80
CA LEU A 506 -21.02 -19.44 11.22
C LEU A 506 -22.08 -19.33 12.32
N ALA A 507 -21.96 -20.11 13.40
CA ALA A 507 -22.85 -20.07 14.55
C ALA A 507 -22.90 -18.68 15.21
N ALA A 508 -21.74 -18.06 15.44
CA ALA A 508 -21.68 -16.70 15.96
C ALA A 508 -22.33 -15.66 15.04
N ALA A 509 -22.14 -15.80 13.72
CA ALA A 509 -22.79 -14.91 12.74
C ALA A 509 -24.32 -15.03 12.75
N LEU A 510 -24.85 -16.23 12.93
CA LEU A 510 -26.29 -16.47 13.01
C LEU A 510 -26.94 -15.76 14.20
N HIS A 511 -26.24 -15.72 15.34
CA HIS A 511 -26.74 -15.03 16.54
C HIS A 511 -26.57 -13.51 16.48
N VAL A 512 -25.42 -13.04 16.02
CA VAL A 512 -25.09 -11.60 16.02
C VAL A 512 -25.76 -10.85 14.86
N SER A 513 -25.85 -11.48 13.67
CA SER A 513 -26.35 -10.83 12.45
C SER A 513 -27.74 -11.31 12.04
N HIS A 514 -28.37 -12.22 12.80
CA HIS A 514 -29.64 -12.85 12.44
C HIS A 514 -29.67 -13.40 11.01
N ALA A 515 -28.52 -13.97 10.57
CA ALA A 515 -28.41 -14.49 9.22
C ALA A 515 -29.36 -15.67 9.00
N ASP A 516 -30.07 -15.64 7.89
CA ASP A 516 -31.11 -16.61 7.53
C ASP A 516 -30.80 -17.37 6.22
N LEU A 517 -29.72 -17.01 5.52
CA LEU A 517 -29.15 -17.70 4.37
C LEU A 517 -27.73 -18.18 4.69
N LEU A 518 -27.52 -19.50 4.63
CA LEU A 518 -26.23 -20.14 4.85
C LEU A 518 -25.64 -20.58 3.51
N LEU A 519 -24.41 -20.20 3.26
CA LEU A 519 -23.61 -20.60 2.08
C LEU A 519 -22.37 -21.33 2.56
N ALA A 520 -22.22 -22.61 2.19
CA ALA A 520 -21.08 -23.44 2.58
C ALA A 520 -20.38 -24.02 1.35
N ASP A 521 -19.07 -23.86 1.27
CA ASP A 521 -18.23 -24.34 0.18
C ASP A 521 -17.34 -25.47 0.67
N GLU A 522 -17.61 -26.71 0.20
CA GLU A 522 -16.90 -27.96 0.48
C GLU A 522 -16.66 -28.18 2.01
N PRO A 523 -17.70 -28.17 2.87
CA PRO A 523 -17.53 -28.18 4.32
C PRO A 523 -16.92 -29.46 4.89
N THR A 524 -16.98 -30.59 4.15
CA THR A 524 -16.44 -31.89 4.57
C THR A 524 -15.13 -32.26 3.87
N ALA A 525 -14.60 -31.38 2.99
CA ALA A 525 -13.41 -31.69 2.23
C ALA A 525 -12.17 -31.91 3.12
N HIS A 526 -11.39 -32.94 2.83
CA HIS A 526 -10.17 -33.30 3.54
C HIS A 526 -10.35 -33.70 5.01
N LEU A 527 -11.58 -34.05 5.42
CA LEU A 527 -11.87 -34.56 6.77
C LEU A 527 -11.95 -36.09 6.75
N ASP A 528 -11.61 -36.70 7.87
CA ASP A 528 -11.94 -38.09 8.11
C ASP A 528 -13.45 -38.29 8.23
N SER A 529 -13.94 -39.53 8.03
CA SER A 529 -15.37 -39.81 7.96
C SER A 529 -16.14 -39.46 9.26
N GLU A 530 -15.51 -39.58 10.41
CA GLU A 530 -16.14 -39.26 11.68
C GLU A 530 -16.30 -37.75 11.84
N THR A 531 -15.22 -37.00 11.62
CA THR A 531 -15.27 -35.51 11.64
C THR A 531 -16.21 -34.97 10.57
N ALA A 532 -16.23 -35.54 9.36
CA ALA A 532 -17.14 -35.16 8.28
C ALA A 532 -18.62 -35.35 8.69
N ALA A 533 -18.94 -36.47 9.35
CA ALA A 533 -20.29 -36.73 9.86
C ALA A 533 -20.71 -35.74 10.96
N GLN A 534 -19.79 -35.39 11.86
CA GLN A 534 -20.02 -34.39 12.91
C GLN A 534 -20.24 -32.99 12.33
N VAL A 535 -19.40 -32.56 11.37
CA VAL A 535 -19.52 -31.29 10.66
C VAL A 535 -20.83 -31.21 9.91
N THR A 536 -21.22 -32.29 9.21
CA THR A 536 -22.49 -32.39 8.51
C THR A 536 -23.66 -32.22 9.45
N GLN A 537 -23.66 -32.94 10.58
CA GLN A 537 -24.75 -32.83 11.57
C GLN A 537 -24.84 -31.42 12.12
N SER A 538 -23.71 -30.84 12.48
CA SER A 538 -23.63 -29.47 12.99
C SER A 538 -24.16 -28.43 12.00
N LEU A 539 -23.81 -28.57 10.71
CA LEU A 539 -24.28 -27.69 9.66
C LEU A 539 -25.81 -27.79 9.47
N LEU A 540 -26.36 -29.02 9.49
CA LEU A 540 -27.80 -29.27 9.39
C LEU A 540 -28.57 -28.71 10.60
N ASP A 541 -28.00 -28.82 11.80
CA ASP A 541 -28.60 -28.24 13.00
C ASP A 541 -28.63 -26.71 12.96
N LEU A 542 -27.57 -26.06 12.46
CA LEU A 542 -27.53 -24.61 12.24
C LEU A 542 -28.53 -24.15 11.16
N ALA A 543 -28.78 -25.01 10.16
CA ALA A 543 -29.69 -24.72 9.05
C ALA A 543 -31.17 -24.88 9.40
N ARG A 544 -31.52 -25.33 10.60
CA ARG A 544 -32.95 -25.48 10.99
C ARG A 544 -33.68 -24.15 10.91
N GLY A 545 -34.76 -24.10 10.12
CA GLY A 545 -35.52 -22.89 9.88
C GLY A 545 -34.84 -21.82 9.06
N ARG A 546 -33.78 -22.19 8.28
CA ARG A 546 -33.02 -21.30 7.42
C ARG A 546 -32.80 -21.93 6.05
N THR A 547 -32.53 -21.10 5.05
CA THR A 547 -32.14 -21.58 3.71
C THR A 547 -30.65 -21.93 3.72
N LEU A 548 -30.30 -23.13 3.23
CA LEU A 548 -28.92 -23.62 3.16
C LEU A 548 -28.56 -24.03 1.74
N ILE A 549 -27.45 -23.49 1.23
CA ILE A 549 -26.87 -23.90 -0.05
C ILE A 549 -25.45 -24.39 0.19
N VAL A 550 -25.20 -25.65 -0.14
CA VAL A 550 -23.90 -26.30 0.06
C VAL A 550 -23.32 -26.70 -1.29
N ALA A 551 -22.16 -26.16 -1.63
CA ALA A 551 -21.36 -26.66 -2.73
C ALA A 551 -20.54 -27.86 -2.24
N THR A 552 -20.70 -29.03 -2.84
CA THR A 552 -19.97 -30.23 -2.44
C THR A 552 -19.80 -31.20 -3.61
N HIS A 553 -18.83 -32.09 -3.51
CA HIS A 553 -18.69 -33.27 -4.33
C HIS A 553 -18.92 -34.57 -3.51
N ASP A 554 -19.23 -34.42 -2.20
CA ASP A 554 -19.47 -35.54 -1.29
C ASP A 554 -20.94 -36.01 -1.40
N PRO A 555 -21.18 -37.22 -1.91
CA PRO A 555 -22.52 -37.77 -2.08
C PRO A 555 -23.21 -38.07 -0.73
N VAL A 556 -22.42 -38.32 0.33
CA VAL A 556 -22.98 -38.61 1.67
C VAL A 556 -23.59 -37.35 2.28
N LEU A 557 -22.89 -36.23 2.15
CA LEU A 557 -23.43 -34.94 2.56
C LEU A 557 -24.65 -34.55 1.70
N ALA A 558 -24.55 -34.70 0.38
CA ALA A 558 -25.62 -34.34 -0.54
C ALA A 558 -26.92 -35.17 -0.29
N ALA A 559 -26.82 -36.44 0.05
CA ALA A 559 -27.98 -37.31 0.37
C ALA A 559 -28.69 -36.89 1.68
N ARG A 560 -28.10 -36.07 2.53
CA ARG A 560 -28.70 -35.54 3.79
C ARG A 560 -29.39 -34.20 3.61
N LEU A 561 -29.32 -33.61 2.43
CA LEU A 561 -29.99 -32.35 2.07
C LEU A 561 -31.31 -32.65 1.34
N ASP A 562 -32.19 -31.67 1.22
CA ASP A 562 -33.53 -31.85 0.69
C ASP A 562 -33.52 -32.09 -0.84
N ARG A 563 -32.53 -31.50 -1.55
CA ARG A 563 -32.40 -31.62 -3.01
C ARG A 563 -30.95 -31.44 -3.46
N SER A 564 -30.56 -32.19 -4.51
CA SER A 564 -29.28 -32.01 -5.18
C SER A 564 -29.46 -31.39 -6.56
N VAL A 565 -28.64 -30.42 -6.92
CA VAL A 565 -28.59 -29.75 -8.21
C VAL A 565 -27.23 -29.98 -8.83
N VAL A 566 -27.17 -30.59 -10.00
CA VAL A 566 -25.92 -30.79 -10.72
C VAL A 566 -25.63 -29.57 -11.58
N LEU A 567 -24.46 -28.95 -11.38
CA LEU A 567 -24.05 -27.79 -12.18
C LEU A 567 -23.59 -28.24 -13.57
N PRO A 568 -23.93 -27.49 -14.64
CA PRO A 568 -23.45 -27.78 -15.98
C PRO A 568 -21.92 -27.61 -16.06
N THR A 569 -21.26 -28.53 -16.76
CA THR A 569 -19.82 -28.41 -17.05
C THR A 569 -19.60 -27.40 -18.18
N PRO A 570 -18.55 -26.56 -18.13
CA PRO A 570 -18.33 -25.47 -19.09
C PRO A 570 -18.19 -25.89 -20.56
N ASN A 571 -18.03 -27.19 -20.84
CA ASN A 571 -17.77 -27.76 -22.18
C ASN A 571 -18.86 -28.69 -22.69
N GLY A 572 -20.12 -28.58 -22.26
CA GLY A 572 -21.21 -29.37 -22.88
C GLY A 572 -21.05 -30.91 -22.88
N ALA A 573 -20.01 -31.43 -22.24
CA ALA A 573 -19.84 -32.87 -22.05
C ALA A 573 -20.69 -33.29 -20.85
N VAL A 574 -21.92 -33.62 -21.12
CA VAL A 574 -22.72 -34.49 -20.25
C VAL A 574 -21.97 -35.81 -20.21
N HIS A 575 -21.12 -36.06 -19.24
CA HIS A 575 -20.74 -37.42 -18.90
C HIS A 575 -21.98 -38.08 -18.31
N ALA A 576 -22.74 -38.70 -19.19
CA ALA A 576 -23.64 -39.78 -18.87
C ALA A 576 -22.78 -40.99 -18.42
N GLU A 577 -22.31 -40.97 -17.18
CA GLU A 577 -21.74 -42.11 -16.48
C GLU A 577 -22.38 -42.21 -15.11
N ALA A 578 -23.64 -42.57 -15.11
CA ALA A 578 -24.33 -43.06 -13.94
C ALA A 578 -25.34 -44.16 -14.36
N GLU A 579 -24.91 -45.09 -15.23
CA GLU A 579 -25.59 -46.37 -15.48
C GLU A 579 -24.58 -47.27 -16.17
N ALA A 580 -23.76 -47.98 -15.43
CA ALA A 580 -23.18 -49.27 -15.79
C ALA A 580 -22.17 -49.70 -14.71
N CYS A 581 -22.69 -50.13 -13.59
CA CYS A 581 -21.98 -51.05 -12.69
C CYS A 581 -22.97 -52.12 -12.23
N ASP A 582 -23.51 -52.84 -13.21
CA ASP A 582 -24.01 -54.18 -13.00
C ASP A 582 -23.49 -55.03 -14.18
N ASP A 583 -23.05 -56.26 -13.90
CA ASP A 583 -22.51 -57.27 -14.82
C ASP A 583 -21.03 -57.16 -15.23
N ALA A 584 -20.16 -57.63 -14.34
CA ALA A 584 -19.07 -58.55 -14.68
C ALA A 584 -18.62 -59.33 -13.45
N GLN A 585 -19.47 -60.25 -13.05
CA GLN A 585 -18.98 -61.50 -12.45
C GLN A 585 -18.46 -62.41 -13.58
N ILE A 586 -17.37 -63.16 -13.27
CA ILE A 586 -16.90 -64.40 -13.91
C ILE A 586 -16.03 -64.16 -15.17
N GLN A 587 -14.73 -64.15 -15.02
CA GLN A 587 -13.80 -65.27 -15.33
C GLN A 587 -12.38 -64.93 -14.77
#